data_1083b78b1f22acd1b12afc471eedaa2c
#
_entry.id   1083b78b1f22acd1b12afc471eedaa2c
#
_cell.length_a   1.000
_cell.length_b   1.000
_cell.length_c   1.000
_cell.angle_alpha   90.00
_cell.angle_beta   90.00
_cell.angle_gamma   90.00
#
_symmetry.space_group_name_H-M   'P 1'
#
loop_
_entity.id
_entity.type
_entity.pdbx_description
1 polymer ?
#
loop_
_entity_poly.entity_id
_entity_poly.type
_entity_poly.pdbx_seq_one_letter_code
_entity_poly.pdbx_strand_id
1 'polypeptide(L)'
;MNITTIVTQMTILLFIMIVGFVGAKKNIFNDEVNVYASNILLRIGIPGLIISSVKNGSPFTGNELFNVLVIFAIFVIFTGVVSKIIVEVLRIKENKALWQFMILFTNAGFMGLPAIQAILGDQAMLYGALFLLPLNCLMYGYGESLFRKGGFSFKKFMNGPMIASIIALVLCIFNIKLPYILAQTCSYIGNVTTPLSMMVIGAGLVKMDVKELLDLKLWAFTIFKMILLPLFYMFTLSIFHVDPLIENTLILIMCMPVASNSSVYAFMYGEDATLASKAIFMTSVACVVTIPIVFILRTL
;
A
#
# COMPACT_ATOMS: atom_id res chain seq x y z
N MET A 1 9.13 16.53 10.11
CA MET A 1 9.48 15.09 10.06
C MET A 1 10.99 14.97 9.85
N ASN A 2 11.70 14.10 10.58
CA ASN A 2 13.16 14.01 10.47
C ASN A 2 13.55 13.05 9.33
N ILE A 3 14.28 13.56 8.32
CA ILE A 3 14.77 12.77 7.16
C ILE A 3 15.60 11.57 7.62
N THR A 4 16.41 11.74 8.66
CA THR A 4 17.21 10.65 9.24
C THR A 4 16.33 9.48 9.69
N THR A 5 15.16 9.76 10.30
CA THR A 5 14.21 8.72 10.71
C THR A 5 13.70 7.94 9.50
N ILE A 6 13.33 8.62 8.41
CA ILE A 6 12.84 7.97 7.18
C ILE A 6 13.91 7.06 6.60
N VAL A 7 15.13 7.60 6.40
CA VAL A 7 16.26 6.84 5.85
C VAL A 7 16.57 5.61 6.74
N THR A 8 16.62 5.82 8.06
CA THR A 8 16.87 4.72 9.00
C THR A 8 15.79 3.64 8.92
N GLN A 9 14.51 4.02 8.93
CA GLN A 9 13.42 3.05 8.86
C GLN A 9 13.39 2.32 7.51
N MET A 10 13.59 3.03 6.40
CA MET A 10 13.67 2.40 5.08
C MET A 10 14.86 1.44 4.98
N THR A 11 15.99 1.78 5.60
CA THR A 11 17.16 0.88 5.67
C THR A 11 16.86 -0.37 6.49
N ILE A 12 16.18 -0.23 7.63
CA ILE A 12 15.75 -1.38 8.45
C ILE A 12 14.80 -2.29 7.64
N LEU A 13 13.80 -1.71 6.97
CA LEU A 13 12.87 -2.47 6.13
C LEU A 13 13.60 -3.20 5.00
N LEU A 14 14.61 -2.56 4.38
CA LEU A 14 15.46 -3.17 3.37
C LEU A 14 16.23 -4.38 3.93
N PHE A 15 16.85 -4.26 5.10
CA PHE A 15 17.55 -5.39 5.70
C PHE A 15 16.63 -6.57 5.99
N ILE A 16 15.39 -6.31 6.44
CA ILE A 16 14.40 -7.37 6.64
C ILE A 16 14.01 -8.02 5.30
N MET A 17 13.86 -7.23 4.22
CA MET A 17 13.65 -7.77 2.87
C MET A 17 14.82 -8.64 2.41
N ILE A 18 16.08 -8.24 2.69
CA ILE A 18 17.26 -9.03 2.38
C ILE A 18 17.24 -10.37 3.14
N VAL A 19 16.81 -10.39 4.40
CA VAL A 19 16.63 -11.64 5.16
C VAL A 19 15.63 -12.56 4.45
N GLY A 20 14.49 -12.04 3.98
CA GLY A 20 13.52 -12.80 3.19
C GLY A 20 14.11 -13.34 1.89
N PHE A 21 14.86 -12.50 1.16
CA PHE A 21 15.54 -12.88 -0.07
C PHE A 21 16.56 -14.01 0.14
N VAL A 22 17.41 -13.88 1.16
CA VAL A 22 18.39 -14.92 1.52
C VAL A 22 17.69 -16.19 1.99
N GLY A 23 16.61 -16.06 2.76
CA GLY A 23 15.79 -17.19 3.21
C GLY A 23 15.18 -17.96 2.03
N ALA A 24 14.73 -17.26 0.99
CA ALA A 24 14.21 -17.90 -0.23
C ALA A 24 15.32 -18.58 -1.04
N LYS A 25 16.50 -17.96 -1.17
CA LYS A 25 17.68 -18.62 -1.79
C LYS A 25 18.10 -19.89 -1.09
N LYS A 26 17.90 -19.96 0.24
CA LYS A 26 18.17 -21.16 1.07
C LYS A 26 16.96 -22.10 1.14
N ASN A 27 15.92 -21.88 0.36
CA ASN A 27 14.68 -22.66 0.33
C ASN A 27 13.91 -22.72 1.67
N ILE A 28 14.18 -21.78 2.60
CA ILE A 28 13.43 -21.59 3.85
C ILE A 28 12.08 -20.93 3.52
N PHE A 29 12.09 -19.88 2.67
CA PHE A 29 10.92 -19.23 2.10
C PHE A 29 10.71 -19.76 0.68
N ASN A 30 10.24 -21.00 0.54
CA ASN A 30 9.78 -21.53 -0.75
C ASN A 30 8.41 -20.93 -1.13
N ASP A 31 7.90 -21.24 -2.33
CA ASP A 31 6.64 -20.71 -2.84
C ASP A 31 5.45 -20.98 -1.93
N GLU A 32 5.39 -22.20 -1.38
CA GLU A 32 4.32 -22.62 -0.50
C GLU A 32 4.33 -21.84 0.82
N VAL A 33 5.50 -21.71 1.46
CA VAL A 33 5.69 -20.92 2.68
C VAL A 33 5.34 -19.45 2.42
N ASN A 34 5.75 -18.89 1.27
CA ASN A 34 5.45 -17.50 0.92
C ASN A 34 3.94 -17.26 0.75
N VAL A 35 3.22 -18.20 0.16
CA VAL A 35 1.74 -18.15 0.03
C VAL A 35 1.08 -18.25 1.40
N TYR A 36 1.51 -19.18 2.27
CA TYR A 36 0.95 -19.29 3.62
C TYR A 36 1.25 -18.06 4.48
N ALA A 37 2.48 -17.54 4.44
CA ALA A 37 2.86 -16.32 5.15
C ALA A 37 2.02 -15.11 4.69
N SER A 38 1.79 -14.97 3.38
CA SER A 38 0.92 -13.93 2.82
C SER A 38 -0.53 -14.06 3.31
N ASN A 39 -1.05 -15.29 3.39
CA ASN A 39 -2.39 -15.54 3.92
C ASN A 39 -2.49 -15.20 5.41
N ILE A 40 -1.48 -15.54 6.22
CA ILE A 40 -1.41 -15.17 7.65
C ILE A 40 -1.41 -13.65 7.79
N LEU A 41 -0.60 -12.96 6.99
CA LEU A 41 -0.56 -11.49 6.98
C LEU A 41 -1.92 -10.89 6.67
N LEU A 42 -2.57 -11.32 5.58
CA LEU A 42 -3.86 -10.76 5.13
C LEU A 42 -5.01 -11.07 6.09
N ARG A 43 -5.02 -12.26 6.69
CA ARG A 43 -6.16 -12.70 7.50
C ARG A 43 -6.02 -12.44 8.98
N ILE A 44 -4.79 -12.26 9.48
CA ILE A 44 -4.50 -12.17 10.91
C ILE A 44 -3.61 -10.96 11.20
N GLY A 45 -2.46 -10.84 10.58
CA GLY A 45 -1.44 -9.82 10.88
C GLY A 45 -1.95 -8.39 10.63
N ILE A 46 -2.34 -8.08 9.38
CA ILE A 46 -2.85 -6.76 9.01
C ILE A 46 -4.12 -6.40 9.77
N PRO A 47 -5.12 -7.28 9.93
CA PRO A 47 -6.25 -7.03 10.83
C PRO A 47 -5.83 -6.69 12.26
N GLY A 48 -4.91 -7.45 12.84
CA GLY A 48 -4.38 -7.17 14.18
C GLY A 48 -3.68 -5.81 14.26
N LEU A 49 -2.88 -5.46 13.24
CA LEU A 49 -2.22 -4.17 13.13
C LEU A 49 -3.23 -3.01 13.07
N ILE A 50 -4.26 -3.13 12.23
CA ILE A 50 -5.32 -2.12 12.08
C ILE A 50 -6.09 -1.94 13.39
N ILE A 51 -6.53 -3.03 14.03
CA ILE A 51 -7.29 -2.94 15.27
C ILE A 51 -6.43 -2.39 16.42
N SER A 52 -5.13 -2.72 16.45
CA SER A 52 -4.21 -2.18 17.46
C SER A 52 -4.02 -0.67 17.35
N SER A 53 -4.20 -0.07 16.17
CA SER A 53 -4.06 1.40 16.01
C SER A 53 -5.16 2.19 16.72
N VAL A 54 -6.30 1.57 17.01
CA VAL A 54 -7.45 2.18 17.74
C VAL A 54 -7.60 1.70 19.17
N LYS A 55 -6.62 0.99 19.71
CA LYS A 55 -6.69 0.38 21.06
C LYS A 55 -7.03 1.35 22.20
N ASN A 56 -6.61 2.60 22.08
CA ASN A 56 -6.82 3.64 23.10
C ASN A 56 -8.10 4.47 22.89
N GLY A 57 -8.95 4.08 21.95
CA GLY A 57 -10.12 4.84 21.52
C GLY A 57 -9.83 5.76 20.35
N SER A 58 -10.82 6.54 19.94
CA SER A 58 -10.69 7.47 18.82
C SER A 58 -9.86 8.70 19.21
N PRO A 59 -8.85 9.08 18.43
CA PRO A 59 -8.20 10.38 18.56
C PRO A 59 -9.04 11.51 17.94
N PHE A 60 -10.16 11.17 17.27
CA PHE A 60 -10.99 12.10 16.52
C PHE A 60 -12.31 12.41 17.23
N THR A 61 -12.78 13.63 17.07
CA THR A 61 -14.20 13.95 17.21
C THR A 61 -15.00 13.40 16.02
N GLY A 62 -16.33 13.25 16.15
CA GLY A 62 -17.15 12.72 15.06
C GLY A 62 -17.04 13.54 13.75
N ASN A 63 -16.95 14.87 13.88
CA ASN A 63 -16.79 15.76 12.71
C ASN A 63 -15.40 15.62 12.05
N GLU A 64 -14.34 15.48 12.86
CA GLU A 64 -12.99 15.26 12.33
C GLU A 64 -12.89 13.94 11.57
N LEU A 65 -13.43 12.87 12.13
CA LEU A 65 -13.46 11.56 11.50
C LEU A 65 -14.21 11.58 10.16
N PHE A 66 -15.37 12.25 10.12
CA PHE A 66 -16.12 12.42 8.87
C PHE A 66 -15.32 13.20 7.82
N ASN A 67 -14.69 14.32 8.21
CA ASN A 67 -13.86 15.11 7.31
C ASN A 67 -12.68 14.29 6.75
N VAL A 68 -12.01 13.49 7.59
CA VAL A 68 -10.91 12.60 7.17
C VAL A 68 -11.39 11.60 6.12
N LEU A 69 -12.53 10.96 6.34
CA LEU A 69 -13.09 9.99 5.39
C LEU A 69 -13.49 10.65 4.06
N VAL A 70 -14.05 11.86 4.12
CA VAL A 70 -14.39 12.64 2.91
C VAL A 70 -13.13 13.01 2.13
N ILE A 71 -12.08 13.51 2.81
CA ILE A 71 -10.78 13.81 2.18
C ILE A 71 -10.22 12.57 1.50
N PHE A 72 -10.24 11.42 2.17
CA PHE A 72 -9.75 10.16 1.62
C PHE A 72 -10.56 9.69 0.41
N ALA A 73 -11.89 9.80 0.46
CA ALA A 73 -12.75 9.43 -0.66
C ALA A 73 -12.50 10.34 -1.88
N ILE A 74 -12.42 11.66 -1.68
CA ILE A 74 -12.10 12.62 -2.74
C ILE A 74 -10.73 12.32 -3.34
N PHE A 75 -9.72 12.08 -2.50
CA PHE A 75 -8.36 11.79 -2.95
C PHE A 75 -8.29 10.50 -3.77
N VAL A 76 -8.97 9.44 -3.34
CA VAL A 76 -9.03 8.16 -4.07
C VAL A 76 -9.73 8.33 -5.43
N ILE A 77 -10.83 9.09 -5.50
CA ILE A 77 -11.49 9.40 -6.78
C ILE A 77 -10.57 10.22 -7.68
N PHE A 78 -9.90 11.22 -7.11
CA PHE A 78 -8.92 12.04 -7.83
C PHE A 78 -7.79 11.20 -8.43
N THR A 79 -7.19 10.29 -7.67
CA THR A 79 -6.15 9.38 -8.19
C THR A 79 -6.67 8.49 -9.30
N GLY A 80 -7.94 8.05 -9.21
CA GLY A 80 -8.63 7.31 -10.26
C GLY A 80 -8.75 8.09 -11.56
N VAL A 81 -9.17 9.36 -11.48
CA VAL A 81 -9.27 10.27 -12.64
C VAL A 81 -7.89 10.53 -13.24
N VAL A 82 -6.89 10.83 -12.41
CA VAL A 82 -5.50 11.07 -12.85
C VAL A 82 -4.95 9.85 -13.59
N SER A 83 -5.13 8.63 -13.07
CA SER A 83 -4.65 7.41 -13.72
C SER A 83 -5.28 7.22 -15.10
N LYS A 84 -6.57 7.51 -15.25
CA LYS A 84 -7.28 7.45 -16.54
C LYS A 84 -6.72 8.48 -17.53
N ILE A 85 -6.55 9.72 -17.11
CA ILE A 85 -5.99 10.79 -17.94
C ILE A 85 -4.60 10.42 -18.43
N ILE A 86 -3.72 9.92 -17.54
CA ILE A 86 -2.35 9.52 -17.88
C ILE A 86 -2.36 8.47 -19.00
N VAL A 87 -3.15 7.42 -18.86
CA VAL A 87 -3.22 6.33 -19.84
C VAL A 87 -3.75 6.82 -21.19
N GLU A 88 -4.74 7.73 -21.20
CA GLU A 88 -5.27 8.33 -22.43
C GLU A 88 -4.27 9.28 -23.11
N VAL A 89 -3.61 10.15 -22.34
CA VAL A 89 -2.60 11.10 -22.84
C VAL A 89 -1.39 10.36 -23.42
N LEU A 90 -0.93 9.31 -22.73
CA LEU A 90 0.19 8.47 -23.22
C LEU A 90 -0.24 7.52 -24.35
N ARG A 91 -1.52 7.51 -24.72
CA ARG A 91 -2.09 6.67 -25.81
C ARG A 91 -1.72 5.19 -25.66
N ILE A 92 -1.72 4.68 -24.42
CA ILE A 92 -1.42 3.27 -24.14
C ILE A 92 -2.54 2.40 -24.72
N LYS A 93 -2.21 1.50 -25.65
CA LYS A 93 -3.18 0.61 -26.31
C LYS A 93 -3.09 -0.82 -25.76
N GLU A 94 -1.87 -1.36 -25.64
CA GLU A 94 -1.63 -2.72 -25.16
C GLU A 94 -1.65 -2.77 -23.63
N ASN A 95 -2.30 -3.79 -23.06
CA ASN A 95 -2.44 -3.95 -21.62
C ASN A 95 -2.95 -2.68 -20.90
N LYS A 96 -3.85 -1.91 -21.57
CA LYS A 96 -4.32 -0.61 -21.10
C LYS A 96 -4.90 -0.69 -19.68
N ALA A 97 -5.73 -1.70 -19.42
CA ALA A 97 -6.35 -1.92 -18.12
C ALA A 97 -5.28 -2.16 -17.04
N LEU A 98 -4.28 -2.99 -17.36
CA LEU A 98 -3.19 -3.31 -16.45
C LEU A 98 -2.33 -2.07 -16.12
N TRP A 99 -1.94 -1.29 -17.12
CA TRP A 99 -1.18 -0.05 -16.89
C TRP A 99 -1.94 0.92 -16.01
N GLN A 100 -3.23 1.13 -16.28
CA GLN A 100 -4.07 2.00 -15.48
C GLN A 100 -4.18 1.50 -14.03
N PHE A 101 -4.35 0.19 -13.84
CA PHE A 101 -4.40 -0.43 -12.52
C PHE A 101 -3.09 -0.24 -11.75
N MET A 102 -1.94 -0.47 -12.40
CA MET A 102 -0.62 -0.30 -11.79
C MET A 102 -0.29 1.16 -11.44
N ILE A 103 -0.76 2.12 -12.25
CA ILE A 103 -0.65 3.56 -11.94
C ILE A 103 -1.49 3.92 -10.72
N LEU A 104 -2.74 3.44 -10.67
CA LEU A 104 -3.71 3.81 -9.66
C LEU A 104 -3.42 3.17 -8.31
N PHE A 105 -3.20 1.85 -8.28
CA PHE A 105 -3.13 1.10 -7.03
C PHE A 105 -1.70 0.87 -6.56
N THR A 106 -1.50 1.17 -5.28
CA THR A 106 -0.24 0.97 -4.56
C THR A 106 -0.35 -0.21 -3.59
N ASN A 107 0.77 -0.76 -3.18
CA ASN A 107 0.83 -1.81 -2.16
C ASN A 107 0.61 -1.23 -0.76
N ALA A 108 -0.54 -0.58 -0.55
CA ALA A 108 -0.87 0.10 0.69
C ALA A 108 -1.01 -0.86 1.89
N GLY A 109 -1.52 -2.08 1.68
CA GLY A 109 -1.75 -3.05 2.75
C GLY A 109 -0.48 -3.71 3.25
N PHE A 110 0.25 -4.42 2.35
CA PHE A 110 1.43 -5.20 2.75
C PHE A 110 2.66 -4.36 3.08
N MET A 111 2.83 -3.24 2.39
CA MET A 111 4.00 -2.39 2.54
C MET A 111 3.66 -1.03 3.13
N GLY A 112 2.54 -0.44 2.72
CA GLY A 112 2.16 0.90 3.15
C GLY A 112 1.87 0.97 4.65
N LEU A 113 0.98 0.13 5.19
CA LEU A 113 0.65 0.15 6.61
C LEU A 113 1.87 -0.09 7.52
N PRO A 114 2.71 -1.12 7.28
CA PRO A 114 3.95 -1.29 8.03
C PRO A 114 4.91 -0.11 7.94
N ALA A 115 5.05 0.48 6.75
CA ALA A 115 5.91 1.64 6.55
C ALA A 115 5.36 2.89 7.26
N ILE A 116 4.05 3.13 7.22
CA ILE A 116 3.40 4.21 7.95
C ILE A 116 3.66 4.08 9.44
N GLN A 117 3.45 2.89 10.01
CA GLN A 117 3.71 2.65 11.43
C GLN A 117 5.17 2.91 11.80
N ALA A 118 6.11 2.39 10.99
CA ALA A 118 7.54 2.53 11.24
C ALA A 118 8.05 3.97 11.12
N ILE A 119 7.52 4.75 10.18
CA ILE A 119 8.02 6.09 9.85
C ILE A 119 7.23 7.19 10.56
N LEU A 120 5.89 7.08 10.61
CA LEU A 120 4.98 8.12 11.06
C LEU A 120 4.31 7.80 12.41
N GLY A 121 4.39 6.54 12.87
CA GLY A 121 3.85 6.09 14.16
C GLY A 121 2.38 5.67 14.14
N ASP A 122 1.86 5.33 15.33
CA ASP A 122 0.55 4.70 15.50
C ASP A 122 -0.63 5.59 15.06
N GLN A 123 -0.54 6.91 15.25
CA GLN A 123 -1.62 7.82 14.85
C GLN A 123 -1.77 7.86 13.32
N ALA A 124 -0.65 7.96 12.59
CA ALA A 124 -0.65 7.90 11.13
C ALA A 124 -1.11 6.52 10.62
N MET A 125 -0.79 5.45 11.37
CA MET A 125 -1.25 4.11 11.08
C MET A 125 -2.79 4.03 11.03
N LEU A 126 -3.48 4.72 11.94
CA LEU A 126 -4.94 4.79 11.92
C LEU A 126 -5.46 5.49 10.65
N TYR A 127 -4.84 6.62 10.23
CA TYR A 127 -5.17 7.26 8.96
C TYR A 127 -4.96 6.31 7.77
N GLY A 128 -3.83 5.58 7.76
CA GLY A 128 -3.57 4.57 6.75
C GLY A 128 -4.65 3.48 6.70
N ALA A 129 -5.07 2.98 7.87
CA ALA A 129 -6.12 1.99 7.98
C ALA A 129 -7.49 2.50 7.47
N LEU A 130 -7.86 3.73 7.81
CA LEU A 130 -9.09 4.37 7.33
C LEU A 130 -9.03 4.65 5.81
N PHE A 131 -7.86 4.99 5.28
CA PHE A 131 -7.65 5.18 3.85
C PHE A 131 -7.87 3.89 3.04
N LEU A 132 -7.60 2.71 3.61
CA LEU A 132 -7.89 1.45 2.95
C LEU A 132 -9.38 1.26 2.62
N LEU A 133 -10.30 1.90 3.35
CA LEU A 133 -11.75 1.80 3.09
C LEU A 133 -12.10 2.30 1.67
N PRO A 134 -11.92 3.59 1.33
CA PRO A 134 -12.21 4.08 -0.02
C PRO A 134 -11.28 3.48 -1.08
N LEU A 135 -10.02 3.18 -0.74
CA LEU A 135 -9.07 2.57 -1.68
C LEU A 135 -9.55 1.17 -2.11
N ASN A 136 -9.99 0.33 -1.16
CA ASN A 136 -10.52 -0.99 -1.46
C ASN A 136 -11.86 -0.91 -2.21
N CYS A 137 -12.73 0.06 -1.89
CA CYS A 137 -13.94 0.33 -2.67
C CYS A 137 -13.60 0.62 -4.14
N LEU A 138 -12.59 1.46 -4.37
CA LEU A 138 -12.15 1.76 -5.73
C LEU A 138 -11.49 0.54 -6.40
N MET A 139 -10.68 -0.23 -5.68
CA MET A 139 -9.96 -1.40 -6.22
C MET A 139 -10.93 -2.50 -6.67
N TYR A 140 -11.86 -2.90 -5.81
CA TYR A 140 -12.80 -4.00 -6.09
C TYR A 140 -14.04 -3.55 -6.88
N GLY A 141 -14.30 -2.24 -6.96
CA GLY A 141 -15.32 -1.65 -7.83
C GLY A 141 -14.74 -1.28 -9.19
N TYR A 142 -14.13 -0.11 -9.27
CA TYR A 142 -13.59 0.43 -10.52
C TYR A 142 -12.37 -0.34 -11.04
N GLY A 143 -11.42 -0.71 -10.16
CA GLY A 143 -10.21 -1.42 -10.56
C GLY A 143 -10.51 -2.75 -11.24
N GLU A 144 -11.45 -3.54 -10.70
CA GLU A 144 -11.87 -4.80 -11.34
C GLU A 144 -12.61 -4.54 -12.66
N SER A 145 -13.39 -3.47 -12.75
CA SER A 145 -14.13 -3.10 -13.98
C SER A 145 -13.24 -2.71 -15.15
N LEU A 146 -11.98 -2.32 -14.90
CA LEU A 146 -11.00 -2.03 -15.96
C LEU A 146 -10.72 -3.27 -16.82
N PHE A 147 -10.69 -4.45 -16.20
CA PHE A 147 -10.37 -5.72 -16.84
C PHE A 147 -11.62 -6.46 -17.36
N ARG A 148 -12.78 -6.18 -16.81
CA ARG A 148 -13.99 -6.97 -17.04
C ARG A 148 -15.17 -6.09 -17.43
N LYS A 149 -15.89 -6.51 -18.46
CA LYS A 149 -17.25 -6.05 -18.71
C LYS A 149 -18.22 -6.79 -17.77
N GLY A 150 -18.20 -6.50 -16.47
CA GLY A 150 -19.13 -7.17 -15.55
C GLY A 150 -18.85 -6.89 -14.07
N GLY A 151 -19.91 -6.81 -13.30
CA GLY A 151 -20.14 -6.13 -12.06
C GLY A 151 -19.25 -6.43 -10.85
N PHE A 152 -19.40 -5.55 -9.86
CA PHE A 152 -18.84 -5.59 -8.51
C PHE A 152 -19.08 -6.91 -7.77
N SER A 153 -18.03 -7.49 -7.17
CA SER A 153 -18.12 -8.69 -6.33
C SER A 153 -18.00 -8.36 -4.85
N PHE A 154 -19.12 -8.29 -4.15
CA PHE A 154 -19.15 -8.00 -2.71
C PHE A 154 -18.32 -9.00 -1.88
N LYS A 155 -18.24 -10.27 -2.29
CA LYS A 155 -17.46 -11.30 -1.58
C LYS A 155 -15.95 -11.02 -1.60
N LYS A 156 -15.42 -10.47 -2.70
CA LYS A 156 -14.00 -10.10 -2.82
C LYS A 156 -13.69 -8.82 -2.05
N PHE A 157 -14.66 -7.91 -1.96
CA PHE A 157 -14.55 -6.67 -1.21
C PHE A 157 -14.38 -6.92 0.29
N MET A 158 -15.10 -7.89 0.86
CA MET A 158 -15.05 -8.25 2.29
C MET A 158 -13.83 -9.14 2.61
N ASN A 159 -12.64 -8.56 2.53
CA ASN A 159 -11.38 -9.20 2.93
C ASN A 159 -10.96 -8.82 4.37
N GLY A 160 -9.95 -9.52 4.93
CA GLY A 160 -9.50 -9.31 6.31
C GLY A 160 -9.16 -7.86 6.65
N PRO A 161 -8.31 -7.16 5.88
CA PRO A 161 -8.00 -5.74 6.10
C PRO A 161 -9.23 -4.84 6.02
N MET A 162 -10.16 -5.10 5.10
CA MET A 162 -11.40 -4.31 4.97
C MET A 162 -12.31 -4.47 6.19
N ILE A 163 -12.52 -5.72 6.64
CA ILE A 163 -13.30 -6.01 7.85
C ILE A 163 -12.67 -5.31 9.06
N ALA A 164 -11.35 -5.42 9.22
CA ALA A 164 -10.63 -4.77 10.31
C ALA A 164 -10.73 -3.25 10.25
N SER A 165 -10.68 -2.63 9.05
CA SER A 165 -10.85 -1.19 8.87
C SER A 165 -12.28 -0.74 9.21
N ILE A 166 -13.30 -1.53 8.88
CA ILE A 166 -14.69 -1.27 9.29
C ILE A 166 -14.83 -1.37 10.81
N ILE A 167 -14.24 -2.40 11.44
CA ILE A 167 -14.22 -2.53 12.90
C ILE A 167 -13.51 -1.32 13.52
N ALA A 168 -12.34 -0.93 13.03
CA ALA A 168 -11.61 0.24 13.50
C ALA A 168 -12.46 1.52 13.38
N LEU A 169 -13.16 1.69 12.26
CA LEU A 169 -14.09 2.82 12.06
C LEU A 169 -15.22 2.82 13.10
N VAL A 170 -15.83 1.67 13.36
CA VAL A 170 -16.89 1.53 14.38
C VAL A 170 -16.34 1.88 15.78
N LEU A 171 -15.15 1.36 16.13
CA LEU A 171 -14.50 1.68 17.41
C LEU A 171 -14.22 3.19 17.53
N CYS A 172 -13.82 3.85 16.43
CA CYS A 172 -13.62 5.30 16.40
C CYS A 172 -14.93 6.07 16.57
N ILE A 173 -15.99 5.71 15.84
CA ILE A 173 -17.31 6.41 15.90
C ILE A 173 -17.87 6.38 17.32
N PHE A 174 -17.81 5.22 17.96
CA PHE A 174 -18.35 5.04 19.32
C PHE A 174 -17.32 5.31 20.43
N ASN A 175 -16.11 5.74 20.08
CA ASN A 175 -15.00 5.99 21.01
C ASN A 175 -14.75 4.82 21.98
N ILE A 176 -14.84 3.59 21.48
CA ILE A 176 -14.71 2.37 22.27
C ILE A 176 -13.22 2.07 22.48
N LYS A 177 -12.80 2.04 23.76
CA LYS A 177 -11.46 1.58 24.14
C LYS A 177 -11.46 0.07 24.25
N LEU A 178 -10.48 -0.59 23.66
CA LEU A 178 -10.35 -2.03 23.80
C LEU A 178 -9.93 -2.42 25.21
N PRO A 179 -10.50 -3.50 25.80
CA PRO A 179 -9.97 -4.10 27.00
C PRO A 179 -8.47 -4.42 26.86
N TYR A 180 -7.71 -4.20 27.92
CA TYR A 180 -6.24 -4.31 27.91
C TYR A 180 -5.73 -5.62 27.25
N ILE A 181 -6.33 -6.76 27.62
CA ILE A 181 -5.93 -8.07 27.07
C ILE A 181 -6.11 -8.11 25.55
N LEU A 182 -7.27 -7.67 25.03
CA LEU A 182 -7.53 -7.65 23.59
C LEU A 182 -6.61 -6.64 22.85
N ALA A 183 -6.41 -5.47 23.45
CA ALA A 183 -5.51 -4.45 22.92
C ALA A 183 -4.08 -4.96 22.77
N GLN A 184 -3.55 -5.65 23.79
CA GLN A 184 -2.21 -6.23 23.75
C GLN A 184 -2.11 -7.41 22.80
N THR A 185 -3.12 -8.28 22.76
CA THR A 185 -3.18 -9.39 21.79
C THR A 185 -3.12 -8.87 20.37
N CYS A 186 -3.95 -7.88 20.01
CA CYS A 186 -3.92 -7.26 18.69
C CYS A 186 -2.57 -6.59 18.41
N SER A 187 -1.94 -5.95 19.40
CA SER A 187 -0.63 -5.32 19.24
C SER A 187 0.47 -6.35 18.97
N TYR A 188 0.52 -7.47 19.69
CA TYR A 188 1.50 -8.54 19.44
C TYR A 188 1.33 -9.16 18.05
N ILE A 189 0.09 -9.45 17.64
CA ILE A 189 -0.23 -9.95 16.31
C ILE A 189 0.17 -8.92 15.25
N GLY A 190 -0.20 -7.66 15.47
CA GLY A 190 0.10 -6.56 14.56
C GLY A 190 1.60 -6.34 14.36
N ASN A 191 2.41 -6.45 15.42
CA ASN A 191 3.85 -6.24 15.38
C ASN A 191 4.59 -7.28 14.50
N VAL A 192 4.02 -8.47 14.30
CA VAL A 192 4.57 -9.48 13.37
C VAL A 192 4.40 -9.05 11.92
N THR A 193 3.45 -8.16 11.63
CA THR A 193 3.09 -7.77 10.26
C THR A 193 4.25 -7.13 9.52
N THR A 194 4.93 -6.16 10.14
CA THR A 194 6.05 -5.44 9.49
C THR A 194 7.20 -6.38 9.10
N PRO A 195 7.81 -7.16 10.00
CA PRO A 195 8.91 -8.02 9.62
C PRO A 195 8.47 -9.13 8.66
N LEU A 196 7.33 -9.75 8.88
CA LEU A 196 6.87 -10.84 8.03
C LEU A 196 6.52 -10.36 6.62
N SER A 197 5.85 -9.20 6.47
CA SER A 197 5.53 -8.65 5.15
C SER A 197 6.79 -8.31 4.36
N MET A 198 7.80 -7.72 5.00
CA MET A 198 9.07 -7.41 4.34
C MET A 198 9.82 -8.69 3.93
N MET A 199 9.82 -9.74 4.76
CA MET A 199 10.41 -11.03 4.39
C MET A 199 9.67 -11.69 3.22
N VAL A 200 8.34 -11.67 3.20
CA VAL A 200 7.50 -12.17 2.10
C VAL A 200 7.81 -11.44 0.79
N ILE A 201 7.89 -10.11 0.83
CA ILE A 201 8.26 -9.31 -0.35
C ILE A 201 9.68 -9.67 -0.80
N GLY A 202 10.63 -9.69 0.12
CA GLY A 202 12.02 -10.06 -0.16
C GLY A 202 12.15 -11.46 -0.79
N ALA A 203 11.41 -12.44 -0.27
CA ALA A 203 11.38 -13.79 -0.83
C ALA A 203 10.84 -13.82 -2.27
N GLY A 204 9.83 -13.01 -2.57
CA GLY A 204 9.29 -12.87 -3.92
C GLY A 204 10.31 -12.34 -4.95
N LEU A 205 11.29 -11.56 -4.50
CA LEU A 205 12.32 -10.98 -5.37
C LEU A 205 13.30 -12.02 -5.98
N VAL A 206 13.42 -13.22 -5.38
CA VAL A 206 14.36 -14.27 -5.86
C VAL A 206 13.97 -14.81 -7.23
N LYS A 207 12.69 -14.74 -7.60
CA LYS A 207 12.16 -15.31 -8.86
C LYS A 207 12.47 -14.48 -10.10
N MET A 208 12.98 -13.27 -9.93
CA MET A 208 13.21 -12.36 -11.05
C MET A 208 14.60 -12.56 -11.65
N ASP A 209 14.68 -12.66 -12.98
CA ASP A 209 15.96 -12.67 -13.70
C ASP A 209 16.53 -11.24 -13.71
N VAL A 210 17.81 -11.12 -13.35
CA VAL A 210 18.53 -9.83 -13.38
C VAL A 210 18.53 -9.20 -14.78
N LYS A 211 18.46 -10.00 -15.85
CA LYS A 211 18.36 -9.52 -17.23
C LYS A 211 17.07 -8.75 -17.50
N GLU A 212 16.02 -9.03 -16.77
CA GLU A 212 14.72 -8.34 -16.88
C GLU A 212 14.76 -6.92 -16.31
N LEU A 213 15.78 -6.59 -15.50
CA LEU A 213 16.02 -5.24 -14.99
C LEU A 213 16.53 -4.26 -16.07
N LEU A 214 16.83 -4.74 -17.29
CA LEU A 214 17.33 -3.90 -18.39
C LEU A 214 16.22 -3.30 -19.26
N ASP A 215 14.93 -3.51 -18.93
CA ASP A 215 13.82 -2.93 -19.67
C ASP A 215 13.68 -1.43 -19.37
N LEU A 216 14.07 -0.60 -20.34
CA LEU A 216 14.03 0.86 -20.24
C LEU A 216 12.59 1.40 -20.04
N LYS A 217 11.57 0.73 -20.59
CA LYS A 217 10.16 1.12 -20.41
C LYS A 217 9.73 0.94 -18.97
N LEU A 218 10.15 -0.17 -18.34
CA LEU A 218 9.86 -0.43 -16.94
C LEU A 218 10.61 0.53 -16.00
N TRP A 219 11.84 0.92 -16.35
CA TRP A 219 12.57 1.97 -15.61
C TRP A 219 11.86 3.32 -15.70
N ALA A 220 11.44 3.71 -16.90
CA ALA A 220 10.68 4.95 -17.09
C ALA A 220 9.37 4.93 -16.28
N PHE A 221 8.64 3.80 -16.29
CA PHE A 221 7.45 3.61 -15.46
C PHE A 221 7.77 3.67 -13.96
N THR A 222 8.85 3.03 -13.52
CA THR A 222 9.28 3.03 -12.11
C THR A 222 9.59 4.44 -11.62
N ILE A 223 10.37 5.21 -12.38
CA ILE A 223 10.67 6.62 -12.05
C ILE A 223 9.38 7.44 -12.02
N PHE A 224 8.52 7.27 -13.03
CA PHE A 224 7.24 7.95 -13.09
C PHE A 224 6.37 7.63 -11.87
N LYS A 225 6.16 6.33 -11.57
CA LYS A 225 5.30 5.85 -10.48
C LYS A 225 5.83 6.19 -9.10
N MET A 226 7.16 6.12 -8.90
CA MET A 226 7.77 6.21 -7.58
C MET A 226 8.31 7.60 -7.22
N ILE A 227 8.44 8.50 -8.21
CA ILE A 227 8.93 9.86 -7.99
C ILE A 227 7.95 10.89 -8.54
N LEU A 228 7.70 10.91 -9.86
CA LEU A 228 6.92 11.99 -10.49
C LEU A 228 5.47 12.02 -10.00
N LEU A 229 4.84 10.87 -9.89
CA LEU A 229 3.44 10.77 -9.47
C LEU A 229 3.26 11.15 -7.97
N PRO A 230 4.08 10.68 -7.01
CA PRO A 230 4.04 11.17 -5.64
C PRO A 230 4.32 12.68 -5.51
N LEU A 231 5.28 13.23 -6.25
CA LEU A 231 5.53 14.68 -6.26
C LEU A 231 4.33 15.47 -6.79
N PHE A 232 3.67 14.97 -7.82
CA PHE A 232 2.43 15.57 -8.33
C PHE A 232 1.33 15.56 -7.27
N TYR A 233 1.13 14.43 -6.55
CA TYR A 233 0.15 14.36 -5.46
C TYR A 233 0.53 15.26 -4.27
N MET A 234 1.81 15.32 -3.94
CA MET A 234 2.32 16.22 -2.90
C MET A 234 2.01 17.69 -3.23
N PHE A 235 2.31 18.12 -4.46
CA PHE A 235 1.96 19.46 -4.94
C PHE A 235 0.46 19.71 -4.89
N THR A 236 -0.35 18.75 -5.31
CA THR A 236 -1.82 18.88 -5.26
C THR A 236 -2.32 19.02 -3.82
N LEU A 237 -1.84 18.17 -2.89
CA LEU A 237 -2.26 18.22 -1.49
C LEU A 237 -1.85 19.51 -0.79
N SER A 238 -0.70 20.09 -1.13
CA SER A 238 -0.24 21.36 -0.54
C SER A 238 -1.18 22.55 -0.85
N ILE A 239 -1.91 22.49 -1.98
CA ILE A 239 -2.89 23.51 -2.35
C ILE A 239 -4.11 23.48 -1.41
N PHE A 240 -4.48 22.30 -0.91
CA PHE A 240 -5.70 22.10 -0.11
C PHE A 240 -5.51 22.28 1.40
N HIS A 241 -4.29 22.60 1.86
CA HIS A 241 -3.97 22.83 3.28
C HIS A 241 -4.49 21.72 4.21
N VAL A 242 -4.28 20.47 3.82
CA VAL A 242 -4.66 19.30 4.60
C VAL A 242 -3.76 19.18 5.84
N ASP A 243 -4.30 18.60 6.93
CA ASP A 243 -3.49 18.33 8.13
C ASP A 243 -2.17 17.63 7.76
N PRO A 244 -1.01 18.09 8.30
CA PRO A 244 0.30 17.57 7.92
C PRO A 244 0.48 16.06 8.12
N LEU A 245 -0.18 15.46 9.11
CA LEU A 245 -0.09 14.02 9.36
C LEU A 245 -0.90 13.23 8.34
N ILE A 246 -2.08 13.71 7.96
CA ILE A 246 -2.91 13.16 6.87
C ILE A 246 -2.15 13.26 5.56
N GLU A 247 -1.62 14.44 5.25
CA GLU A 247 -0.86 14.69 4.04
C GLU A 247 0.37 13.76 3.93
N ASN A 248 1.18 13.65 5.01
CA ASN A 248 2.32 12.74 5.06
C ASN A 248 1.92 11.29 4.85
N THR A 249 0.79 10.88 5.45
CA THR A 249 0.26 9.52 5.31
C THR A 249 -0.15 9.24 3.87
N LEU A 250 -0.87 10.15 3.22
CA LEU A 250 -1.28 10.02 1.82
C LEU A 250 -0.08 9.98 0.88
N ILE A 251 0.88 10.89 1.05
CA ILE A 251 2.11 10.91 0.24
C ILE A 251 2.88 9.60 0.41
N LEU A 252 3.05 9.12 1.64
CA LEU A 252 3.76 7.86 1.89
C LEU A 252 3.07 6.68 1.22
N ILE A 253 1.73 6.60 1.26
CA ILE A 253 0.96 5.57 0.55
C ILE A 253 1.18 5.67 -0.97
N MET A 254 1.22 6.88 -1.52
CA MET A 254 1.45 7.06 -2.97
C MET A 254 2.88 6.73 -3.38
N CYS A 255 3.84 6.81 -2.47
CA CYS A 255 5.22 6.35 -2.66
C CYS A 255 5.37 4.82 -2.58
N MET A 256 4.31 4.07 -2.24
CA MET A 256 4.38 2.62 -2.20
C MET A 256 4.47 2.01 -3.61
N PRO A 257 5.13 0.85 -3.75
CA PRO A 257 5.23 0.16 -5.03
C PRO A 257 3.86 -0.23 -5.59
N VAL A 258 3.86 -0.73 -6.81
CA VAL A 258 2.67 -1.26 -7.47
C VAL A 258 2.00 -2.32 -6.60
N ALA A 259 0.68 -2.30 -6.55
CA ALA A 259 -0.11 -3.27 -5.78
C ALA A 259 0.14 -4.70 -6.24
N SER A 260 0.41 -5.63 -5.30
CA SER A 260 0.65 -7.06 -5.61
C SER A 260 -0.53 -7.71 -6.33
N ASN A 261 -1.74 -7.19 -6.13
CA ASN A 261 -2.94 -7.66 -6.83
C ASN A 261 -2.88 -7.46 -8.36
N SER A 262 -1.99 -6.59 -8.88
CA SER A 262 -1.85 -6.34 -10.32
C SER A 262 -1.51 -7.61 -11.11
N SER A 263 -0.61 -8.46 -10.58
CA SER A 263 -0.26 -9.73 -11.24
C SER A 263 -1.40 -10.75 -11.17
N VAL A 264 -2.15 -10.76 -10.08
CA VAL A 264 -3.32 -11.64 -9.91
C VAL A 264 -4.42 -11.26 -10.90
N TYR A 265 -4.75 -9.97 -11.02
CA TYR A 265 -5.74 -9.48 -11.99
C TYR A 265 -5.27 -9.71 -13.43
N ALA A 266 -4.00 -9.43 -13.74
CA ALA A 266 -3.44 -9.70 -15.06
C ALA A 266 -3.62 -11.19 -15.44
N PHE A 267 -3.25 -12.11 -14.56
CA PHE A 267 -3.42 -13.54 -14.78
C PHE A 267 -4.90 -13.95 -14.95
N MET A 268 -5.79 -13.45 -14.07
CA MET A 268 -7.21 -13.80 -14.10
C MET A 268 -7.95 -13.33 -15.35
N TYR A 269 -7.51 -12.20 -15.93
CA TYR A 269 -8.22 -11.55 -17.05
C TYR A 269 -7.47 -11.62 -18.37
N GLY A 270 -6.37 -12.40 -18.45
CA GLY A 270 -5.63 -12.65 -19.68
C GLY A 270 -4.76 -11.47 -20.16
N GLU A 271 -4.40 -10.56 -19.25
CA GLU A 271 -3.40 -9.52 -19.48
C GLU A 271 -1.98 -10.05 -19.19
N ASP A 272 -0.96 -9.24 -19.42
CA ASP A 272 0.44 -9.65 -19.22
C ASP A 272 0.83 -9.71 -17.72
N ALA A 273 0.67 -10.88 -17.11
CA ALA A 273 1.05 -11.13 -15.71
C ALA A 273 2.58 -11.01 -15.48
N THR A 274 3.39 -11.24 -16.52
CA THR A 274 4.85 -11.09 -16.45
C THR A 274 5.22 -9.61 -16.34
N LEU A 275 4.60 -8.76 -17.14
CA LEU A 275 4.75 -7.30 -17.07
C LEU A 275 4.36 -6.79 -15.67
N ALA A 276 3.23 -7.24 -15.13
CA ALA A 276 2.79 -6.87 -13.77
C ALA A 276 3.81 -7.28 -12.71
N SER A 277 4.31 -8.50 -12.75
CA SER A 277 5.30 -9.02 -11.81
C SER A 277 6.61 -8.24 -11.87
N LYS A 278 7.09 -7.91 -13.07
CA LYS A 278 8.28 -7.06 -13.28
C LYS A 278 8.08 -5.65 -12.70
N ALA A 279 6.94 -5.03 -12.94
CA ALA A 279 6.63 -3.70 -12.41
C ALA A 279 6.56 -3.71 -10.86
N ILE A 280 5.91 -4.72 -10.25
CA ILE A 280 5.87 -4.89 -8.80
C ILE A 280 7.29 -5.03 -8.24
N PHE A 281 8.12 -5.87 -8.85
CA PHE A 281 9.50 -6.07 -8.43
C PHE A 281 10.31 -4.77 -8.48
N MET A 282 10.38 -4.13 -9.65
CA MET A 282 11.21 -2.94 -9.85
C MET A 282 10.78 -1.80 -8.92
N THR A 283 9.47 -1.56 -8.78
CA THR A 283 8.96 -0.55 -7.87
C THR A 283 9.21 -0.91 -6.41
N SER A 284 9.17 -2.19 -6.02
CA SER A 284 9.47 -2.63 -4.64
C SER A 284 10.94 -2.45 -4.26
N VAL A 285 11.87 -2.66 -5.20
CA VAL A 285 13.29 -2.37 -4.97
C VAL A 285 13.53 -0.86 -4.95
N ALA A 286 12.94 -0.14 -5.90
CA ALA A 286 13.13 1.31 -6.02
C ALA A 286 12.60 2.09 -4.82
N CYS A 287 11.51 1.65 -4.16
CA CYS A 287 10.86 2.39 -3.08
C CYS A 287 11.79 2.69 -1.90
N VAL A 288 12.78 1.84 -1.63
CA VAL A 288 13.75 2.03 -0.56
C VAL A 288 14.54 3.33 -0.74
N VAL A 289 14.84 3.69 -1.99
CA VAL A 289 15.58 4.89 -2.35
C VAL A 289 14.63 6.06 -2.66
N THR A 290 13.54 5.79 -3.35
CA THR A 290 12.64 6.85 -3.83
C THR A 290 11.81 7.47 -2.72
N ILE A 291 11.42 6.72 -1.69
CA ILE A 291 10.69 7.29 -0.54
C ILE A 291 11.52 8.36 0.17
N PRO A 292 12.77 8.09 0.60
CA PRO A 292 13.63 9.14 1.14
C PRO A 292 13.78 10.35 0.21
N ILE A 293 13.97 10.14 -1.10
CA ILE A 293 14.12 11.23 -2.08
C ILE A 293 12.87 12.11 -2.12
N VAL A 294 11.67 11.54 -2.22
CA VAL A 294 10.41 12.31 -2.25
C VAL A 294 10.25 13.14 -0.97
N PHE A 295 10.57 12.57 0.19
CA PHE A 295 10.46 13.30 1.45
C PHE A 295 11.58 14.34 1.66
N ILE A 296 12.76 14.17 1.08
CA ILE A 296 13.81 15.20 1.03
C ILE A 296 13.32 16.38 0.18
N LEU A 297 12.80 16.10 -1.02
CA LEU A 297 12.27 17.15 -1.91
C LEU A 297 11.10 17.93 -1.30
N ARG A 298 10.37 17.33 -0.37
CA ARG A 298 9.32 18.01 0.39
C ARG A 298 9.86 19.03 1.40
N THR A 299 11.06 18.84 1.89
CA THR A 299 11.66 19.74 2.92
C THR A 299 12.43 20.92 2.31
N LEU A 300 12.62 20.89 0.99
CA LEU A 300 13.19 22.00 0.21
C LEU A 300 12.12 22.98 -0.22
#